data_725ddba79c12de0ba3a6a86f651b064f
#
_entry.id   725ddba79c12de0ba3a6a86f651b064f
#
_cell.length_a   1.000
_cell.length_b   1.000
_cell.length_c   1.000
_cell.angle_alpha   90.00
_cell.angle_beta   90.00
_cell.angle_gamma   90.00
#
_symmetry.space_group_name_H-M   'P 1'
#
loop_
_entity.id
_entity.type
_entity.pdbx_description
1 polymer ?
#
loop_
_entity_poly.entity_id
_entity_poly.type
_entity_poly.pdbx_seq_one_letter_code
_entity_poly.pdbx_strand_id
1 'polypeptide(L)'
;MVVDTLGDLIATLGSIDHDEIDWQNIRQATVLIQQTFRYDYPGPITDLRQRLMVVPPDYHGHQRLTTHKLRVSGCNLESERSYDSFGNVVLDLTLAEVDGHVEFETWALVECQVPIDCSDSADDVGLDRRFGEPSRLTQPDAQLRAVAAELRASGAAGLDLAARISSRVHDHFVYEWGITTVETTAAEAWDAARGVCQDYAHCMVALCRLCDLPARYVSGHLLGDGGTHAWVEVLMPDSGGMVSAVPFDPTHDLRAGPRYVTVAVGRDYGDVAPTSGTFEGPFPGELTTHKRAAVVRVEYLQPQRRRRVSRS
;
A
#
# COMPACT_ATOMS: atom_id res chain seq x y z
N MET A 1 27.18 6.52 -24.67
CA MET A 1 26.52 5.34 -24.06
C MET A 1 26.53 5.60 -22.57
N VAL A 2 25.44 6.19 -22.05
CA VAL A 2 25.27 6.41 -20.61
C VAL A 2 24.93 5.04 -20.04
N VAL A 3 25.87 4.46 -19.29
CA VAL A 3 25.65 3.20 -18.57
C VAL A 3 24.51 3.48 -17.57
N ASP A 4 23.45 2.73 -17.65
CA ASP A 4 22.32 2.81 -16.73
C ASP A 4 22.72 2.16 -15.39
N THR A 5 23.56 2.89 -14.64
CA THR A 5 24.22 2.39 -13.41
C THR A 5 23.23 1.89 -12.36
N LEU A 6 21.99 2.36 -12.35
CA LEU A 6 20.97 1.92 -11.39
C LEU A 6 20.32 0.59 -11.86
N GLY A 7 20.00 0.46 -13.15
CA GLY A 7 19.46 -0.79 -13.71
C GLY A 7 20.45 -1.94 -13.62
N ASP A 8 21.73 -1.66 -13.92
CA ASP A 8 22.82 -2.65 -13.80
C ASP A 8 23.09 -3.03 -12.33
N LEU A 9 23.01 -2.06 -11.40
CA LEU A 9 23.14 -2.33 -9.96
C LEU A 9 21.98 -3.21 -9.47
N ILE A 10 20.75 -2.92 -9.89
CA ILE A 10 19.56 -3.67 -9.54
C ILE A 10 19.60 -5.09 -10.10
N ALA A 11 20.08 -5.27 -11.33
CA ALA A 11 20.25 -6.60 -11.95
C ALA A 11 21.30 -7.46 -11.23
N THR A 12 22.25 -6.84 -10.53
CA THR A 12 23.29 -7.53 -9.75
C THR A 12 22.90 -7.77 -8.28
N LEU A 13 21.84 -7.10 -7.77
CA LEU A 13 21.33 -7.35 -6.43
C LEU A 13 20.58 -8.69 -6.42
N GLY A 14 21.18 -9.70 -5.81
CA GLY A 14 20.51 -10.98 -5.52
C GLY A 14 19.31 -10.73 -4.59
N SER A 15 18.18 -11.41 -4.85
CA SER A 15 17.06 -11.43 -3.92
C SER A 15 17.33 -12.45 -2.81
N ILE A 16 17.06 -12.04 -1.58
CA ILE A 16 17.04 -12.94 -0.42
C ILE A 16 15.65 -13.57 -0.37
N ASP A 17 15.59 -14.89 -0.18
CA ASP A 17 14.31 -15.57 -0.02
C ASP A 17 13.66 -15.07 1.29
N HIS A 18 12.45 -14.54 1.17
CA HIS A 18 11.72 -13.97 2.30
C HIS A 18 11.34 -15.02 3.37
N ASP A 19 11.25 -16.31 2.99
CA ASP A 19 10.99 -17.43 3.91
C ASP A 19 12.22 -17.80 4.74
N GLU A 20 13.43 -17.45 4.27
CA GLU A 20 14.67 -17.66 5.01
C GLU A 20 14.99 -16.52 6.01
N ILE A 21 14.19 -15.42 5.99
CA ILE A 21 14.42 -14.26 6.85
C ILE A 21 13.77 -14.47 8.22
N ASP A 22 14.56 -14.37 9.28
CA ASP A 22 14.05 -14.30 10.64
C ASP A 22 13.49 -12.90 10.94
N TRP A 23 12.24 -12.68 10.53
CA TRP A 23 11.54 -11.40 10.64
C TRP A 23 11.36 -10.89 12.08
N GLN A 24 11.52 -11.77 13.09
CA GLN A 24 11.42 -11.39 14.50
C GLN A 24 12.69 -10.74 15.02
N ASN A 25 13.83 -11.00 14.37
CA ASN A 25 15.15 -10.54 14.80
C ASN A 25 15.80 -9.56 13.82
N ILE A 26 15.06 -9.05 12.84
CA ILE A 26 15.60 -8.02 11.96
C ILE A 26 15.57 -6.65 12.64
N ARG A 27 16.58 -5.85 12.34
CA ARG A 27 16.63 -4.42 12.61
C ARG A 27 16.11 -3.60 11.43
N GLN A 28 16.50 -4.00 10.22
CA GLN A 28 16.17 -3.31 8.98
C GLN A 28 16.19 -4.29 7.82
N ALA A 29 15.24 -4.13 6.90
CA ALA A 29 15.27 -4.76 5.58
C ALA A 29 15.33 -3.69 4.50
N THR A 30 16.07 -3.95 3.42
CA THR A 30 16.05 -3.14 2.20
C THR A 30 15.29 -3.90 1.14
N VAL A 31 14.25 -3.29 0.60
CA VAL A 31 13.32 -3.86 -0.37
C VAL A 31 13.47 -3.15 -1.70
N LEU A 32 13.62 -3.92 -2.76
CA LEU A 32 13.52 -3.44 -4.14
C LEU A 32 12.10 -3.71 -4.65
N ILE A 33 11.40 -2.67 -5.08
CA ILE A 33 10.12 -2.76 -5.78
C ILE A 33 10.37 -2.47 -7.25
N GLN A 34 9.88 -3.33 -8.12
CA GLN A 34 9.88 -3.15 -9.57
C GLN A 34 8.45 -3.32 -10.09
N GLN A 35 7.99 -2.36 -10.89
CA GLN A 35 6.66 -2.39 -11.47
C GLN A 35 6.72 -1.94 -12.92
N THR A 36 5.99 -2.66 -13.78
CA THR A 36 5.83 -2.34 -15.19
C THR A 36 4.34 -2.23 -15.51
N PHE A 37 3.97 -1.16 -16.19
CA PHE A 37 2.63 -0.90 -16.71
C PHE A 37 2.76 -0.69 -18.21
N ARG A 38 2.29 -1.64 -19.00
CA ARG A 38 2.29 -1.59 -20.45
C ARG A 38 0.87 -1.43 -20.96
N TYR A 39 0.66 -0.37 -21.74
CA TYR A 39 -0.58 -0.12 -22.45
C TYR A 39 -0.36 -0.40 -23.94
N ASP A 40 -1.14 -1.33 -24.48
CA ASP A 40 -1.17 -1.66 -25.91
C ASP A 40 -2.46 -1.08 -26.50
N TYR A 41 -2.32 -0.35 -27.61
CA TYR A 41 -3.42 0.29 -28.33
C TYR A 41 -3.53 -0.30 -29.72
N PRO A 42 -4.75 -0.48 -30.27
CA PRO A 42 -4.96 -1.00 -31.65
C PRO A 42 -4.44 -0.06 -32.75
N GLY A 43 -4.12 1.17 -32.42
CA GLY A 43 -3.57 2.18 -33.32
C GLY A 43 -3.00 3.37 -32.56
N PRO A 44 -2.49 4.40 -33.27
CA PRO A 44 -1.90 5.55 -32.61
C PRO A 44 -2.93 6.32 -31.79
N ILE A 45 -2.48 6.87 -30.67
CA ILE A 45 -3.23 7.77 -29.79
C ILE A 45 -2.48 9.07 -29.60
N THR A 46 -3.17 10.13 -29.19
CA THR A 46 -2.60 11.45 -28.93
C THR A 46 -3.01 11.99 -27.55
N ASP A 47 -2.31 13.02 -27.09
CA ASP A 47 -2.55 13.70 -25.79
C ASP A 47 -2.69 12.71 -24.61
N LEU A 48 -1.81 11.70 -24.54
CA LEU A 48 -1.80 10.80 -23.40
C LEU A 48 -1.32 11.58 -22.17
N ARG A 49 -2.20 11.67 -21.18
CA ARG A 49 -1.92 12.21 -19.84
C ARG A 49 -1.98 11.05 -18.85
N GLN A 50 -0.83 10.68 -18.33
CA GLN A 50 -0.68 9.55 -17.44
C GLN A 50 -0.28 10.02 -16.05
N ARG A 51 -0.99 9.52 -15.05
CA ARG A 51 -0.67 9.67 -13.63
C ARG A 51 -0.27 8.32 -13.05
N LEU A 52 0.87 8.29 -12.37
CA LEU A 52 1.37 7.10 -11.70
C LEU A 52 1.54 7.39 -10.20
N MET A 53 1.00 6.49 -9.38
CA MET A 53 1.11 6.48 -7.91
C MET A 53 1.76 5.16 -7.48
N VAL A 54 3.04 5.00 -7.84
CA VAL A 54 3.78 3.73 -7.78
C VAL A 54 5.11 3.85 -7.05
N VAL A 55 5.45 5.07 -6.64
CA VAL A 55 6.66 5.37 -5.87
C VAL A 55 6.26 5.62 -4.43
N PRO A 56 6.82 4.88 -3.46
CA PRO A 56 6.59 5.15 -2.04
C PRO A 56 6.92 6.59 -1.65
N PRO A 57 6.27 7.17 -0.64
CA PRO A 57 6.64 8.47 -0.09
C PRO A 57 8.06 8.42 0.50
N ASP A 58 8.71 9.59 0.64
CA ASP A 58 10.07 9.65 1.19
C ASP A 58 10.17 9.03 2.58
N TYR A 59 9.11 9.22 3.39
CA TYR A 59 8.92 8.60 4.69
C TYR A 59 7.47 8.14 4.87
N HIS A 60 7.29 6.98 5.50
CA HIS A 60 5.99 6.49 5.95
C HIS A 60 6.18 5.57 7.16
N GLY A 61 5.88 6.07 8.36
CA GLY A 61 6.19 5.36 9.59
C GLY A 61 7.69 5.00 9.66
N HIS A 62 7.98 3.71 9.74
CA HIS A 62 9.37 3.20 9.79
C HIS A 62 9.97 2.88 8.41
N GLN A 63 9.34 3.34 7.35
CA GLN A 63 9.77 3.13 5.98
C GLN A 63 10.41 4.41 5.44
N ARG A 64 11.52 4.27 4.71
CA ARG A 64 12.23 5.36 4.04
C ARG A 64 12.55 5.00 2.60
N LEU A 65 12.11 5.83 1.64
CA LEU A 65 12.55 5.72 0.26
C LEU A 65 14.00 6.16 0.13
N THR A 66 14.86 5.28 -0.37
CA THR A 66 16.27 5.58 -0.60
C THR A 66 16.49 6.20 -1.99
N THR A 67 15.87 5.61 -3.00
CA THR A 67 15.94 6.10 -4.38
C THR A 67 14.80 5.50 -5.21
N HIS A 68 14.46 6.16 -6.31
CA HIS A 68 13.53 5.61 -7.30
C HIS A 68 13.96 6.03 -8.71
N LYS A 69 13.45 5.33 -9.70
CA LYS A 69 13.62 5.64 -11.13
C LYS A 69 12.34 5.30 -11.88
N LEU A 70 11.98 6.14 -12.84
CA LEU A 70 10.99 5.86 -13.86
C LEU A 70 11.68 5.81 -15.23
N ARG A 71 11.30 4.82 -16.03
CA ARG A 71 11.63 4.72 -17.45
C ARG A 71 10.34 4.64 -18.24
N VAL A 72 10.28 5.40 -19.34
CA VAL A 72 9.17 5.35 -20.29
C VAL A 72 9.73 4.87 -21.63
N SER A 73 9.07 3.89 -22.25
CA SER A 73 9.51 3.34 -23.53
C SER A 73 9.49 4.41 -24.63
N GLY A 74 10.54 4.43 -25.44
CA GLY A 74 10.62 5.30 -26.64
C GLY A 74 10.91 6.77 -26.38
N CYS A 75 11.04 7.22 -25.13
CA CYS A 75 11.33 8.62 -24.82
C CYS A 75 12.16 8.80 -23.55
N ASN A 76 12.99 9.86 -23.54
CA ASN A 76 13.63 10.35 -22.33
C ASN A 76 12.76 11.48 -21.78
N LEU A 77 11.75 11.12 -20.98
CA LEU A 77 10.93 12.09 -20.29
C LEU A 77 11.42 12.28 -18.86
N GLU A 78 11.53 13.54 -18.46
CA GLU A 78 11.54 13.88 -17.02
C GLU A 78 10.09 13.89 -16.54
N SER A 79 9.77 13.04 -15.56
CA SER A 79 8.48 13.07 -14.91
C SER A 79 8.47 14.21 -13.88
N GLU A 80 7.39 14.96 -13.85
CA GLU A 80 7.15 15.90 -12.77
C GLU A 80 6.72 15.11 -11.52
N ARG A 81 7.50 15.23 -10.45
CA ARG A 81 7.17 14.65 -9.15
C ARG A 81 6.43 15.66 -8.32
N SER A 82 5.25 15.30 -7.88
CA SER A 82 4.40 16.10 -6.98
C SER A 82 3.88 15.25 -5.82
N TYR A 83 3.14 15.89 -4.92
CA TYR A 83 2.46 15.21 -3.83
C TYR A 83 0.98 15.53 -3.88
N ASP A 84 0.15 14.51 -3.68
CA ASP A 84 -1.28 14.73 -3.52
C ASP A 84 -1.64 15.25 -2.12
N SER A 85 -2.93 15.42 -1.87
CA SER A 85 -3.43 15.94 -0.59
C SER A 85 -3.32 14.95 0.58
N PHE A 86 -2.87 13.72 0.35
CA PHE A 86 -2.59 12.70 1.37
C PHE A 86 -1.09 12.47 1.57
N GLY A 87 -0.24 13.20 0.82
CA GLY A 87 1.21 13.06 0.86
C GLY A 87 1.77 11.94 -0.02
N ASN A 88 0.93 11.32 -0.88
CA ASN A 88 1.40 10.33 -1.82
C ASN A 88 2.24 10.95 -2.93
N VAL A 89 3.26 10.23 -3.38
CA VAL A 89 4.06 10.64 -4.55
C VAL A 89 3.27 10.41 -5.82
N VAL A 90 3.14 11.45 -6.61
CA VAL A 90 2.48 11.44 -7.91
C VAL A 90 3.49 11.79 -8.99
N LEU A 91 3.54 10.96 -10.02
CA LEU A 91 4.31 11.21 -11.25
C LEU A 91 3.32 11.48 -12.37
N ASP A 92 3.22 12.73 -12.79
CA ASP A 92 2.40 13.15 -13.92
C ASP A 92 3.27 13.23 -15.20
N LEU A 93 2.78 12.63 -16.30
CA LEU A 93 3.45 12.54 -17.58
C LEU A 93 2.49 12.92 -18.70
N THR A 94 3.02 13.54 -19.75
CA THR A 94 2.27 13.85 -20.96
C THR A 94 3.07 13.39 -22.17
N LEU A 95 2.42 12.64 -23.07
CA LEU A 95 2.97 12.18 -24.34
C LEU A 95 2.07 12.69 -25.47
N ALA A 96 2.66 13.46 -26.38
CA ALA A 96 1.89 14.05 -27.49
C ALA A 96 1.32 12.99 -28.43
N GLU A 97 2.10 11.93 -28.67
CA GLU A 97 1.72 10.83 -29.58
C GLU A 97 2.31 9.51 -29.06
N VAL A 98 1.56 8.42 -29.17
CA VAL A 98 1.99 7.05 -28.86
C VAL A 98 1.60 6.15 -30.02
N ASP A 99 2.56 5.49 -30.64
CA ASP A 99 2.34 4.57 -31.74
C ASP A 99 2.25 3.12 -31.25
N GLY A 100 1.02 2.68 -31.03
CA GLY A 100 0.66 1.29 -30.69
C GLY A 100 0.89 0.88 -29.25
N HIS A 101 1.93 1.32 -28.56
CA HIS A 101 2.11 0.99 -27.14
C HIS A 101 2.98 1.98 -26.38
N VAL A 102 2.80 2.03 -25.07
CA VAL A 102 3.69 2.70 -24.12
C VAL A 102 3.90 1.84 -22.89
N GLU A 103 5.12 1.84 -22.37
CA GLU A 103 5.49 1.12 -21.16
C GLU A 103 6.11 2.07 -20.14
N PHE A 104 5.62 2.02 -18.92
CA PHE A 104 6.12 2.72 -17.75
C PHE A 104 6.75 1.69 -16.82
N GLU A 105 8.06 1.77 -16.61
CA GLU A 105 8.76 0.89 -15.69
C GLU A 105 9.35 1.69 -14.54
N THR A 106 9.03 1.29 -13.31
CA THR A 106 9.49 1.96 -12.10
C THR A 106 10.29 1.02 -11.21
N TRP A 107 11.32 1.57 -10.59
CA TRP A 107 12.09 0.94 -9.51
C TRP A 107 12.09 1.84 -8.30
N ALA A 108 11.93 1.26 -7.13
CA ALA A 108 12.08 1.95 -5.87
C ALA A 108 12.88 1.09 -4.90
N LEU A 109 13.83 1.69 -4.19
CA LEU A 109 14.58 1.05 -3.13
C LEU A 109 14.14 1.65 -1.81
N VAL A 110 13.64 0.80 -0.92
CA VAL A 110 13.00 1.20 0.33
C VAL A 110 13.69 0.52 1.51
N GLU A 111 14.04 1.28 2.52
CA GLU A 111 14.48 0.76 3.82
C GLU A 111 13.30 0.69 4.77
N CYS A 112 13.03 -0.51 5.30
CA CYS A 112 12.01 -0.77 6.31
C CYS A 112 12.69 -1.09 7.62
N GLN A 113 12.54 -0.22 8.63
CA GLN A 113 13.06 -0.44 9.97
C GLN A 113 12.02 -1.15 10.83
N VAL A 114 12.48 -1.96 11.78
CA VAL A 114 11.62 -2.57 12.78
C VAL A 114 11.78 -1.79 14.08
N PRO A 115 10.70 -1.25 14.66
CA PRO A 115 10.76 -0.56 15.95
C PRO A 115 11.33 -1.51 17.01
N ILE A 116 12.30 -1.04 17.77
CA ILE A 116 12.90 -1.81 18.88
C ILE A 116 11.98 -1.77 20.11
N ASP A 117 11.23 -0.68 20.26
CA ASP A 117 10.24 -0.49 21.33
C ASP A 117 8.90 -0.04 20.74
N CYS A 118 7.80 -0.50 21.35
CA CYS A 118 6.44 -0.03 20.99
C CYS A 118 6.21 1.46 21.29
N SER A 119 7.17 2.12 21.94
CA SER A 119 7.20 3.55 22.24
C SER A 119 7.92 4.38 21.17
N ASP A 120 8.63 3.74 20.22
CA ASP A 120 9.13 4.43 19.04
C ASP A 120 7.90 4.77 18.17
N SER A 121 7.26 5.88 18.56
CA SER A 121 6.07 6.38 17.89
C SER A 121 6.41 6.65 16.44
N ALA A 122 5.64 6.00 15.57
CA ALA A 122 5.50 6.45 14.20
C ALA A 122 5.26 7.97 14.21
N ASP A 123 5.72 8.63 13.16
CA ASP A 123 5.50 10.06 12.96
C ASP A 123 4.05 10.44 13.23
N ASP A 124 3.81 11.62 13.81
CA ASP A 124 2.47 12.17 13.92
C ASP A 124 1.88 12.35 12.53
N VAL A 125 0.98 11.45 12.16
CA VAL A 125 0.34 11.48 10.84
C VAL A 125 -0.78 12.52 10.74
N GLY A 126 -1.10 13.21 11.85
CA GLY A 126 -2.22 14.12 11.94
C GLY A 126 -3.58 13.41 11.79
N LEU A 127 -4.63 14.05 12.26
CA LEU A 127 -5.99 13.55 12.09
C LEU A 127 -6.69 14.30 10.95
N ASP A 128 -6.62 13.76 9.75
CA ASP A 128 -7.42 14.25 8.63
C ASP A 128 -8.86 13.77 8.78
N ARG A 129 -9.80 14.71 8.88
CA ARG A 129 -11.24 14.43 9.03
C ARG A 129 -11.80 13.53 7.93
N ARG A 130 -11.22 13.59 6.72
CA ARG A 130 -11.63 12.76 5.58
C ARG A 130 -11.53 11.25 5.87
N PHE A 131 -10.67 10.83 6.79
CA PHE A 131 -10.51 9.43 7.19
C PHE A 131 -11.58 8.94 8.17
N GLY A 132 -12.38 9.84 8.74
CA GLY A 132 -13.57 9.51 9.54
C GLY A 132 -14.87 9.47 8.72
N GLU A 133 -14.85 9.91 7.46
CA GLU A 133 -16.04 10.07 6.61
C GLU A 133 -16.13 8.96 5.55
N PRO A 134 -17.33 8.48 5.18
CA PRO A 134 -17.49 7.57 4.05
C PRO A 134 -16.96 8.18 2.75
N SER A 135 -16.37 7.35 1.89
CA SER A 135 -15.97 7.68 0.53
C SER A 135 -16.79 6.86 -0.47
N ARG A 136 -16.62 7.10 -1.76
CA ARG A 136 -17.41 6.44 -2.81
C ARG A 136 -17.40 4.91 -2.69
N LEU A 137 -16.22 4.30 -2.49
CA LEU A 137 -16.08 2.84 -2.41
C LEU A 137 -16.30 2.28 -0.99
N THR A 138 -16.33 3.13 0.03
CA THR A 138 -16.56 2.71 1.42
C THR A 138 -17.91 3.17 1.98
N GLN A 139 -18.85 3.56 1.09
CA GLN A 139 -20.21 3.96 1.50
C GLN A 139 -20.93 2.77 2.13
N PRO A 140 -21.36 2.86 3.41
CA PRO A 140 -22.02 1.75 4.08
C PRO A 140 -23.51 1.66 3.72
N ASP A 141 -24.00 0.44 3.63
CA ASP A 141 -25.42 0.11 3.50
C ASP A 141 -26.04 -0.27 4.87
N ALA A 142 -27.23 -0.86 4.85
CA ALA A 142 -27.94 -1.29 6.04
C ALA A 142 -27.26 -2.50 6.73
N GLN A 143 -26.65 -3.41 5.96
CA GLN A 143 -25.98 -4.60 6.49
C GLN A 143 -24.70 -4.19 7.25
N LEU A 144 -23.83 -3.37 6.64
CA LEU A 144 -22.63 -2.87 7.30
C LEU A 144 -22.94 -2.05 8.55
N ARG A 145 -24.04 -1.26 8.55
CA ARG A 145 -24.51 -0.53 9.74
C ARG A 145 -24.96 -1.47 10.86
N ALA A 146 -25.65 -2.57 10.53
CA ALA A 146 -26.05 -3.57 11.51
C ALA A 146 -24.82 -4.26 12.15
N VAL A 147 -23.83 -4.66 11.34
CA VAL A 147 -22.56 -5.23 11.81
C VAL A 147 -21.80 -4.26 12.71
N ALA A 148 -21.72 -2.99 12.34
CA ALA A 148 -21.08 -1.98 13.17
C ALA A 148 -21.80 -1.78 14.50
N ALA A 149 -23.14 -1.86 14.54
CA ALA A 149 -23.91 -1.79 15.77
C ALA A 149 -23.63 -3.00 16.71
N GLU A 150 -23.50 -4.20 16.16
CA GLU A 150 -23.10 -5.41 16.91
C GLU A 150 -21.69 -5.25 17.51
N LEU A 151 -20.73 -4.78 16.72
CA LEU A 151 -19.35 -4.56 17.15
C LEU A 151 -19.26 -3.52 18.28
N ARG A 152 -20.00 -2.41 18.18
CA ARG A 152 -20.10 -1.39 19.25
C ARG A 152 -20.75 -1.96 20.53
N ALA A 153 -21.76 -2.79 20.38
CA ALA A 153 -22.44 -3.42 21.54
C ALA A 153 -21.54 -4.38 22.32
N SER A 154 -20.43 -4.83 21.74
CA SER A 154 -19.45 -5.68 22.43
C SER A 154 -18.71 -4.99 23.56
N GLY A 155 -18.76 -3.65 23.63
CA GLY A 155 -18.02 -2.84 24.60
C GLY A 155 -16.52 -2.71 24.33
N ALA A 156 -16.00 -3.29 23.24
CA ALA A 156 -14.62 -3.10 22.81
C ALA A 156 -14.38 -1.65 22.36
N ALA A 157 -13.16 -1.14 22.53
CA ALA A 157 -12.79 0.20 22.13
C ALA A 157 -11.34 0.24 21.61
N GLY A 158 -11.01 1.31 20.87
CA GLY A 158 -9.64 1.55 20.40
C GLY A 158 -9.10 0.37 19.57
N LEU A 159 -7.88 -0.05 19.88
CA LEU A 159 -7.19 -1.13 19.13
C LEU A 159 -7.87 -2.50 19.29
N ASP A 160 -8.54 -2.77 20.43
CA ASP A 160 -9.29 -4.02 20.60
C ASP A 160 -10.50 -4.06 19.65
N LEU A 161 -11.20 -2.94 19.50
CA LEU A 161 -12.31 -2.83 18.55
C LEU A 161 -11.80 -2.96 17.10
N ALA A 162 -10.69 -2.30 16.75
CA ALA A 162 -10.10 -2.41 15.43
C ALA A 162 -9.69 -3.85 15.08
N ALA A 163 -9.10 -4.59 16.03
CA ALA A 163 -8.78 -6.00 15.85
C ALA A 163 -10.03 -6.86 15.63
N ARG A 164 -11.10 -6.64 16.41
CA ARG A 164 -12.37 -7.35 16.22
C ARG A 164 -13.02 -7.06 14.88
N ILE A 165 -12.91 -5.82 14.39
CA ILE A 165 -13.38 -5.45 13.05
C ILE A 165 -12.58 -6.23 11.99
N SER A 166 -11.23 -6.29 12.11
CA SER A 166 -10.36 -7.06 11.21
C SER A 166 -10.78 -8.52 11.14
N SER A 167 -10.88 -9.19 12.30
CA SER A 167 -11.30 -10.60 12.37
C SER A 167 -12.72 -10.80 11.83
N ARG A 168 -13.66 -9.88 12.11
CA ARG A 168 -15.03 -9.97 11.59
C ARG A 168 -15.10 -9.89 10.07
N VAL A 169 -14.25 -9.05 9.45
CA VAL A 169 -14.12 -8.97 8.00
C VAL A 169 -13.47 -10.24 7.46
N HIS A 170 -12.37 -10.69 8.05
CA HIS A 170 -11.68 -11.92 7.65
C HIS A 170 -12.62 -13.12 7.61
N ASP A 171 -13.37 -13.33 8.69
CA ASP A 171 -14.29 -14.46 8.85
C ASP A 171 -15.49 -14.40 7.90
N HIS A 172 -15.83 -13.22 7.40
CA HIS A 172 -16.97 -13.02 6.51
C HIS A 172 -16.66 -13.39 5.06
N PHE A 173 -15.43 -13.19 4.61
CA PHE A 173 -15.05 -13.31 3.21
C PHE A 173 -14.40 -14.63 2.84
N VAL A 174 -14.65 -15.05 1.60
CA VAL A 174 -13.83 -16.04 0.89
C VAL A 174 -12.96 -15.32 -0.13
N TYR A 175 -11.64 -15.50 -0.07
CA TYR A 175 -10.72 -14.88 -1.03
C TYR A 175 -10.89 -15.51 -2.41
N GLU A 176 -11.29 -14.72 -3.39
CA GLU A 176 -11.56 -15.19 -4.76
C GLU A 176 -11.27 -14.09 -5.79
N TRP A 177 -10.46 -14.43 -6.79
CA TRP A 177 -10.12 -13.55 -7.89
C TRP A 177 -11.23 -13.50 -8.95
N GLY A 178 -11.39 -12.32 -9.59
CA GLY A 178 -12.26 -12.15 -10.77
C GLY A 178 -13.74 -11.98 -10.45
N ILE A 179 -14.13 -11.90 -9.16
CA ILE A 179 -15.52 -11.67 -8.73
C ILE A 179 -15.82 -10.18 -8.59
N THR A 180 -14.85 -9.40 -8.18
CA THR A 180 -14.95 -7.96 -7.97
C THR A 180 -14.08 -7.19 -8.95
N THR A 181 -14.31 -5.88 -9.02
CA THR A 181 -13.54 -4.94 -9.83
C THR A 181 -13.03 -3.80 -8.95
N VAL A 182 -12.20 -2.92 -9.51
CA VAL A 182 -11.72 -1.72 -8.82
C VAL A 182 -12.84 -0.73 -8.45
N GLU A 183 -14.02 -0.89 -9.04
CA GLU A 183 -15.21 -0.07 -8.79
C GLU A 183 -16.15 -0.68 -7.75
N THR A 184 -15.92 -1.93 -7.32
CA THR A 184 -16.78 -2.62 -6.36
C THR A 184 -16.73 -1.91 -5.00
N THR A 185 -17.90 -1.58 -4.48
CA THR A 185 -18.07 -0.90 -3.19
C THR A 185 -17.99 -1.88 -2.02
N ALA A 186 -17.70 -1.39 -0.82
CA ALA A 186 -17.70 -2.20 0.41
C ALA A 186 -19.05 -2.91 0.64
N ALA A 187 -20.18 -2.26 0.31
CA ALA A 187 -21.50 -2.84 0.46
C ALA A 187 -21.74 -4.01 -0.51
N GLU A 188 -21.36 -3.85 -1.79
CA GLU A 188 -21.47 -4.91 -2.79
C GLU A 188 -20.55 -6.10 -2.47
N ALA A 189 -19.30 -5.82 -2.06
CA ALA A 189 -18.36 -6.86 -1.66
C ALA A 189 -18.85 -7.62 -0.41
N TRP A 190 -19.41 -6.90 0.57
CA TRP A 190 -19.99 -7.50 1.77
C TRP A 190 -21.16 -8.42 1.45
N ASP A 191 -22.07 -8.02 0.58
CA ASP A 191 -23.20 -8.84 0.15
C ASP A 191 -22.75 -10.11 -0.60
N ALA A 192 -21.72 -9.97 -1.45
CA ALA A 192 -21.13 -11.11 -2.18
C ALA A 192 -20.37 -12.08 -1.27
N ALA A 193 -19.84 -11.63 -0.12
CA ALA A 193 -18.99 -12.37 0.82
C ALA A 193 -17.75 -13.01 0.12
N ARG A 194 -17.30 -12.45 -0.98
CA ARG A 194 -16.17 -12.91 -1.80
C ARG A 194 -15.45 -11.73 -2.40
N GLY A 195 -14.14 -11.81 -2.52
CA GLY A 195 -13.35 -10.76 -3.14
C GLY A 195 -11.87 -10.91 -2.87
N VAL A 196 -11.14 -9.84 -3.13
CA VAL A 196 -9.68 -9.76 -2.97
C VAL A 196 -9.31 -8.77 -1.85
N CYS A 197 -8.02 -8.60 -1.57
CA CYS A 197 -7.53 -7.73 -0.50
C CYS A 197 -8.12 -6.31 -0.52
N GLN A 198 -8.43 -5.76 -1.70
CA GLN A 198 -9.13 -4.47 -1.85
C GLN A 198 -10.50 -4.48 -1.16
N ASP A 199 -11.27 -5.53 -1.34
CA ASP A 199 -12.64 -5.64 -0.83
C ASP A 199 -12.64 -5.79 0.69
N TYR A 200 -11.75 -6.61 1.23
CA TYR A 200 -11.52 -6.75 2.67
C TYR A 200 -11.15 -5.39 3.28
N ALA A 201 -10.21 -4.67 2.67
CA ALA A 201 -9.77 -3.37 3.16
C ALA A 201 -10.89 -2.32 3.11
N HIS A 202 -11.68 -2.26 2.03
CA HIS A 202 -12.83 -1.35 1.94
C HIS A 202 -13.88 -1.63 3.01
N CYS A 203 -14.20 -2.90 3.26
CA CYS A 203 -15.15 -3.28 4.31
C CYS A 203 -14.63 -2.93 5.71
N MET A 204 -13.35 -3.20 5.99
CA MET A 204 -12.75 -2.82 7.27
C MET A 204 -12.73 -1.31 7.48
N VAL A 205 -12.37 -0.52 6.45
CA VAL A 205 -12.41 0.95 6.51
C VAL A 205 -13.83 1.45 6.78
N ALA A 206 -14.84 0.90 6.08
CA ALA A 206 -16.24 1.28 6.28
C ALA A 206 -16.71 0.97 7.71
N LEU A 207 -16.41 -0.21 8.25
CA LEU A 207 -16.76 -0.61 9.61
C LEU A 207 -16.01 0.21 10.67
N CYS A 208 -14.72 0.49 10.49
CA CYS A 208 -13.96 1.36 11.38
C CYS A 208 -14.62 2.74 11.49
N ARG A 209 -14.92 3.37 10.36
CA ARG A 209 -15.56 4.71 10.32
C ARG A 209 -16.95 4.70 10.95
N LEU A 210 -17.76 3.67 10.73
CA LEU A 210 -19.04 3.48 11.41
C LEU A 210 -18.89 3.31 12.93
N CYS A 211 -17.74 2.84 13.39
CA CYS A 211 -17.40 2.66 14.79
C CYS A 211 -16.61 3.85 15.40
N ASP A 212 -16.61 5.01 14.73
CA ASP A 212 -15.88 6.23 15.14
C ASP A 212 -14.36 6.02 15.27
N LEU A 213 -13.82 5.06 14.52
CA LEU A 213 -12.39 4.84 14.36
C LEU A 213 -11.95 5.40 12.99
N PRO A 214 -11.27 6.55 12.93
CA PRO A 214 -10.74 7.05 11.67
C PRO A 214 -9.77 6.03 11.07
N ALA A 215 -9.95 5.73 9.78
CA ALA A 215 -9.17 4.71 9.10
C ALA A 215 -8.92 5.10 7.65
N ARG A 216 -7.72 4.74 7.16
CA ARG A 216 -7.33 4.95 5.76
C ARG A 216 -6.98 3.64 5.07
N TYR A 217 -7.31 3.59 3.81
CA TYR A 217 -6.93 2.53 2.89
C TYR A 217 -5.46 2.67 2.53
N VAL A 218 -4.73 1.58 2.49
CA VAL A 218 -3.31 1.53 2.11
C VAL A 218 -3.14 0.63 0.90
N SER A 219 -2.45 1.14 -0.12
CA SER A 219 -1.97 0.37 -1.26
C SER A 219 -0.46 0.19 -1.17
N GLY A 220 0.03 -1.02 -1.36
CA GLY A 220 1.45 -1.30 -1.27
C GLY A 220 1.81 -2.72 -1.72
N HIS A 221 2.86 -3.28 -1.12
CA HIS A 221 3.35 -4.63 -1.39
C HIS A 221 3.45 -5.44 -0.11
N LEU A 222 3.02 -6.69 -0.17
CA LEU A 222 3.33 -7.72 0.80
C LEU A 222 4.43 -8.61 0.24
N LEU A 223 5.56 -8.68 0.94
CA LEU A 223 6.70 -9.50 0.52
C LEU A 223 6.32 -10.99 0.56
N GLY A 224 6.52 -11.67 -0.57
CA GLY A 224 6.14 -13.07 -0.77
C GLY A 224 4.83 -13.29 -1.51
N ASP A 225 3.98 -12.30 -1.63
CA ASP A 225 2.66 -12.41 -2.25
C ASP A 225 2.66 -12.11 -3.76
N GLY A 226 3.81 -11.72 -4.31
CA GLY A 226 4.07 -11.58 -5.76
C GLY A 226 3.37 -10.41 -6.46
N GLY A 227 2.56 -9.60 -5.75
CA GLY A 227 1.76 -8.53 -6.34
C GLY A 227 1.63 -7.29 -5.45
N THR A 228 0.68 -6.40 -5.82
CA THR A 228 0.23 -5.36 -4.91
C THR A 228 -0.74 -5.95 -3.89
N HIS A 229 -0.73 -5.37 -2.69
CA HIS A 229 -1.59 -5.75 -1.60
C HIS A 229 -2.28 -4.51 -1.02
N ALA A 230 -3.43 -4.71 -0.39
CA ALA A 230 -4.19 -3.68 0.27
C ALA A 230 -4.44 -4.04 1.74
N TRP A 231 -4.34 -3.03 2.60
CA TRP A 231 -4.64 -3.16 4.03
C TRP A 231 -5.19 -1.84 4.59
N VAL A 232 -5.35 -1.75 5.89
CA VAL A 232 -5.96 -0.61 6.56
C VAL A 232 -5.04 -0.08 7.65
N GLU A 233 -4.90 1.22 7.74
CA GLU A 233 -4.31 1.88 8.90
C GLU A 233 -5.41 2.60 9.70
N VAL A 234 -5.55 2.19 10.97
CA VAL A 234 -6.45 2.83 11.92
C VAL A 234 -5.69 3.94 12.65
N LEU A 235 -6.24 5.16 12.62
CA LEU A 235 -5.61 6.35 13.18
C LEU A 235 -5.98 6.49 14.66
N MET A 236 -4.99 6.35 15.53
CA MET A 236 -5.17 6.31 16.97
C MET A 236 -4.50 7.49 17.63
N PRO A 237 -5.27 8.47 18.16
CA PRO A 237 -4.69 9.52 18.97
C PRO A 237 -4.20 8.98 20.32
N ASP A 238 -3.00 9.39 20.72
CA ASP A 238 -2.49 9.14 22.06
C ASP A 238 -2.97 10.20 23.07
N SER A 239 -2.57 10.06 24.35
CA SER A 239 -2.89 11.01 25.40
C SER A 239 -2.25 12.39 25.21
N GLY A 240 -1.24 12.52 24.38
CA GLY A 240 -0.57 13.77 24.01
C GLY A 240 -1.17 14.47 22.80
N GLY A 241 -2.12 13.82 22.11
CA GLY A 241 -2.74 14.31 20.88
C GLY A 241 -1.96 13.97 19.60
N MET A 242 -0.85 13.23 19.68
CA MET A 242 -0.19 12.65 18.52
C MET A 242 -1.02 11.52 17.95
N VAL A 243 -1.06 11.41 16.63
CA VAL A 243 -1.86 10.38 15.95
C VAL A 243 -0.94 9.34 15.33
N SER A 244 -1.03 8.12 15.82
CA SER A 244 -0.34 6.96 15.27
C SER A 244 -1.20 6.22 14.27
N ALA A 245 -0.63 5.81 13.14
CA ALA A 245 -1.27 4.92 12.18
C ALA A 245 -0.94 3.47 12.52
N VAL A 246 -1.97 2.69 12.89
CA VAL A 246 -1.80 1.30 13.29
C VAL A 246 -2.30 0.38 12.19
N PRO A 247 -1.41 -0.39 11.55
CA PRO A 247 -1.76 -1.17 10.37
C PRO A 247 -2.42 -2.52 10.72
N PHE A 248 -3.52 -2.84 10.01
CA PHE A 248 -4.24 -4.11 10.09
C PHE A 248 -4.46 -4.67 8.68
N ASP A 249 -4.21 -5.93 8.51
CA ASP A 249 -4.50 -6.66 7.27
C ASP A 249 -5.69 -7.61 7.50
N PRO A 250 -6.90 -7.20 7.09
CA PRO A 250 -8.10 -8.03 7.24
C PRO A 250 -8.10 -9.26 6.32
N THR A 251 -7.26 -9.28 5.27
CA THR A 251 -7.16 -10.47 4.40
C THR A 251 -6.50 -11.65 5.13
N HIS A 252 -5.52 -11.37 5.98
CA HIS A 252 -4.77 -12.37 6.72
C HIS A 252 -5.06 -12.39 8.23
N ASP A 253 -5.97 -11.53 8.70
CA ASP A 253 -6.33 -11.31 10.12
C ASP A 253 -5.12 -11.09 11.03
N LEU A 254 -4.25 -10.16 10.62
CA LEU A 254 -3.05 -9.84 11.40
C LEU A 254 -2.72 -8.35 11.33
N ARG A 255 -1.78 -7.91 12.17
CA ARG A 255 -1.16 -6.59 12.03
C ARG A 255 -0.09 -6.63 10.95
N ALA A 256 -0.18 -5.68 10.02
CA ALA A 256 0.88 -5.51 9.04
C ALA A 256 2.20 -5.14 9.74
N GLY A 257 3.28 -5.77 9.33
CA GLY A 257 4.60 -5.66 9.94
C GLY A 257 5.67 -5.38 8.89
N PRO A 258 6.94 -5.71 9.16
CA PRO A 258 8.08 -5.35 8.32
C PRO A 258 8.07 -5.96 6.90
N ARG A 259 7.15 -6.89 6.63
CA ARG A 259 6.94 -7.46 5.28
C ARG A 259 6.06 -6.59 4.39
N TYR A 260 5.46 -5.53 4.91
CA TYR A 260 4.57 -4.63 4.20
C TYR A 260 5.30 -3.36 3.81
N VAL A 261 5.20 -2.98 2.55
CA VAL A 261 5.79 -1.74 2.03
C VAL A 261 4.69 -0.86 1.47
N THR A 262 4.40 0.23 2.16
CA THR A 262 3.38 1.23 1.75
C THR A 262 3.84 2.00 0.54
N VAL A 263 2.96 2.13 -0.45
CA VAL A 263 3.16 2.96 -1.64
C VAL A 263 2.28 4.20 -1.59
N ALA A 264 1.00 4.04 -1.23
CA ALA A 264 0.07 5.17 -1.15
C ALA A 264 -1.02 4.93 -0.11
N VAL A 265 -1.57 6.00 0.43
CA VAL A 265 -2.67 6.00 1.40
C VAL A 265 -3.81 6.90 0.92
N GLY A 266 -5.05 6.53 1.22
CA GLY A 266 -6.22 7.31 0.81
C GLY A 266 -7.49 6.91 1.55
N ARG A 267 -8.62 7.46 1.12
CA ARG A 267 -9.92 7.14 1.71
C ARG A 267 -10.44 5.77 1.24
N ASP A 268 -10.09 5.42 0.00
CA ASP A 268 -10.39 4.16 -0.68
C ASP A 268 -9.43 3.96 -1.87
N TYR A 269 -9.61 2.90 -2.66
CA TYR A 269 -8.79 2.61 -3.83
C TYR A 269 -8.75 3.75 -4.86
N GLY A 270 -9.84 4.52 -5.00
CA GLY A 270 -9.90 5.62 -5.97
C GLY A 270 -8.87 6.72 -5.73
N ASP A 271 -8.46 6.91 -4.47
CA ASP A 271 -7.43 7.89 -4.11
C ASP A 271 -5.99 7.36 -4.34
N VAL A 272 -5.80 6.04 -4.47
CA VAL A 272 -4.46 5.40 -4.50
C VAL A 272 -4.25 4.50 -5.72
N ALA A 273 -5.08 4.63 -6.75
CA ALA A 273 -4.93 3.83 -7.96
C ALA A 273 -3.52 3.96 -8.54
N PRO A 274 -2.79 2.84 -8.75
CA PRO A 274 -1.38 2.88 -9.17
C PRO A 274 -1.17 3.60 -10.49
N THR A 275 -2.17 3.55 -11.35
CA THR A 275 -2.12 4.15 -12.67
C THR A 275 -3.51 4.66 -13.07
N SER A 276 -3.56 5.85 -13.63
CA SER A 276 -4.75 6.44 -14.22
C SER A 276 -4.34 7.40 -15.33
N GLY A 277 -5.22 7.62 -16.30
CA GLY A 277 -4.88 8.53 -17.39
C GLY A 277 -6.03 8.74 -18.36
N THR A 278 -5.83 9.69 -19.27
CA THR A 278 -6.72 10.01 -20.38
C THR A 278 -5.90 10.14 -21.65
N PHE A 279 -6.52 9.87 -22.79
CA PHE A 279 -5.91 10.03 -24.09
C PHE A 279 -6.97 10.33 -25.15
N GLU A 280 -6.56 10.81 -26.29
CA GLU A 280 -7.43 10.94 -27.47
C GLU A 280 -7.14 9.80 -28.45
N GLY A 281 -8.16 9.02 -28.76
CA GLY A 281 -8.05 7.88 -29.67
C GLY A 281 -9.36 7.12 -29.78
N PRO A 282 -9.57 6.36 -30.89
CA PRO A 282 -10.86 5.71 -31.16
C PRO A 282 -11.09 4.41 -30.37
N PHE A 283 -10.05 3.85 -29.72
CA PHE A 283 -10.13 2.55 -29.08
C PHE A 283 -9.53 2.59 -27.66
N PRO A 284 -10.06 1.81 -26.71
CA PRO A 284 -9.45 1.65 -25.40
C PRO A 284 -8.10 0.95 -25.50
N GLY A 285 -7.20 1.25 -24.57
CA GLY A 285 -5.95 0.51 -24.40
C GLY A 285 -6.14 -0.72 -23.51
N GLU A 286 -5.34 -1.75 -23.77
CA GLU A 286 -5.22 -2.91 -22.89
C GLU A 286 -4.03 -2.75 -21.96
N LEU A 287 -4.25 -2.90 -20.65
CA LEU A 287 -3.21 -2.77 -19.63
C LEU A 287 -2.67 -4.14 -19.23
N THR A 288 -1.38 -4.35 -19.40
CA THR A 288 -0.63 -5.46 -18.82
C THR A 288 0.28 -4.95 -17.71
N THR A 289 0.30 -5.62 -16.56
CA THR A 289 1.13 -5.22 -15.42
C THR A 289 2.04 -6.36 -14.95
N HIS A 290 3.30 -6.02 -14.64
CA HIS A 290 4.21 -6.90 -13.93
C HIS A 290 4.71 -6.19 -12.69
N LYS A 291 4.65 -6.88 -11.54
CA LYS A 291 5.01 -6.29 -10.25
C LYS A 291 5.84 -7.30 -9.45
N ARG A 292 6.92 -6.80 -8.84
CA ARG A 292 7.80 -7.60 -8.00
C ARG A 292 8.29 -6.74 -6.83
N ALA A 293 8.24 -7.31 -5.64
CA ALA A 293 8.94 -6.79 -4.47
C ALA A 293 9.88 -7.88 -3.94
N ALA A 294 11.13 -7.52 -3.66
CA ALA A 294 12.14 -8.47 -3.21
C ALA A 294 13.03 -7.84 -2.13
N VAL A 295 13.39 -8.63 -1.12
CA VAL A 295 14.39 -8.22 -0.13
C VAL A 295 15.78 -8.35 -0.77
N VAL A 296 16.56 -7.27 -0.71
CA VAL A 296 17.93 -7.25 -1.26
C VAL A 296 19.00 -7.15 -0.17
N ARG A 297 18.62 -6.75 1.04
CA ARG A 297 19.51 -6.67 2.20
C ARG A 297 18.70 -6.83 3.49
N VAL A 298 19.29 -7.49 4.49
CA VAL A 298 18.74 -7.60 5.85
C VAL A 298 19.84 -7.26 6.84
N GLU A 299 19.49 -6.48 7.85
CA GLU A 299 20.31 -6.25 9.03
C GLU A 299 19.59 -6.83 10.26
N TYR A 300 20.27 -7.70 10.98
CA TYR A 300 19.73 -8.32 12.20
C TYR A 300 20.09 -7.53 13.44
N LEU A 301 19.26 -7.64 14.48
CA LEU A 301 19.57 -7.15 15.81
C LEU A 301 20.82 -7.87 16.32
N GLN A 302 21.80 -7.09 16.81
CA GLN A 302 22.99 -7.71 17.41
C GLN A 302 22.59 -8.44 18.70
N PRO A 303 23.06 -9.68 18.95
CA PRO A 303 22.79 -10.35 20.21
C PRO A 303 23.36 -9.48 21.33
N GLN A 304 22.52 -9.14 22.31
CA GLN A 304 22.96 -8.38 23.49
C GLN A 304 24.10 -9.15 24.18
N ARG A 305 25.30 -8.59 24.19
CA ARG A 305 26.40 -9.12 25.03
C ARG A 305 25.93 -9.04 26.48
N ARG A 306 25.53 -10.18 27.06
CA ARG A 306 25.27 -10.28 28.50
C ARG A 306 26.50 -9.74 29.22
N ARG A 307 26.41 -8.58 29.89
CA ARG A 307 27.39 -8.10 30.81
C ARG A 307 27.57 -9.20 31.87
N ARG A 308 28.71 -9.88 31.84
CA ARG A 308 29.12 -10.73 32.97
C ARG A 308 29.24 -9.79 34.16
N VAL A 309 28.29 -9.87 35.08
CA VAL A 309 28.45 -9.30 36.41
C VAL A 309 29.51 -10.16 37.07
N SER A 310 30.73 -9.64 37.13
CA SER A 310 31.80 -10.22 37.95
C SER A 310 31.35 -10.04 39.41
N ARG A 311 30.96 -11.14 40.04
CA ARG A 311 30.84 -11.18 41.48
C ARG A 311 32.29 -11.17 42.03
N SER A 312 32.68 -10.09 42.66
CA SER A 312 33.79 -9.98 43.58
C SER A 312 33.32 -10.39 44.98
#